data_0f71be4e3382fde933651fe2fb39e2e7
#
_entry.id   0f71be4e3382fde933651fe2fb39e2e7
#
_cell.length_a   1.000
_cell.length_b   1.000
_cell.length_c   1.000
_cell.angle_alpha   90.00
_cell.angle_beta   90.00
_cell.angle_gamma   90.00
#
_symmetry.space_group_name_H-M   'P 1'
#
loop_
_entity.id
_entity.type
_entity.pdbx_description
1 polymer ?
#
loop_
_entity_poly.entity_id
_entity_poly.type
_entity_poly.pdbx_seq_one_letter_code
_entity_poly.pdbx_strand_id
1 'polypeptide(L)'
;SEDVIIGPGSKELIFQIQMALDCDLLLPSPSWVSYEPQAQIINKKVHWINASADSNWHLNPEDLDESCKKLKSVNKLLILNSPNNPSGTTHGNLEGFARVAKKYNIIIIADEIYAELDFTGEYKSLTHFYPENTIISSGLSKWCGAGGWRLGTLTFPKELSYIKDSIRTIASETFTSVS
;
A
#
# COMPACT_ATOMS: atom_id res chain seq x y z
N SER A 1 18.82 1.69 -8.33
CA SER A 1 18.88 1.75 -6.86
C SER A 1 18.68 0.35 -6.31
N GLU A 2 19.46 -0.03 -5.30
CA GLU A 2 19.33 -1.35 -4.64
C GLU A 2 17.99 -1.49 -3.87
N ASP A 3 17.31 -0.40 -3.64
CA ASP A 3 16.08 -0.33 -2.84
C ASP A 3 14.80 -0.41 -3.69
N VAL A 4 14.91 -0.60 -5.00
CA VAL A 4 13.78 -0.67 -5.92
C VAL A 4 13.64 -2.07 -6.52
N ILE A 5 12.40 -2.57 -6.53
CA ILE A 5 12.00 -3.75 -7.32
C ILE A 5 11.13 -3.27 -8.47
N ILE A 6 11.38 -3.80 -9.66
CA ILE A 6 10.56 -3.61 -10.86
C ILE A 6 9.85 -4.92 -11.16
N GLY A 7 8.57 -4.86 -11.50
CA GLY A 7 7.77 -6.05 -11.80
C GLY A 7 6.63 -5.76 -12.79
N PRO A 8 5.85 -6.78 -13.17
CA PRO A 8 4.83 -6.71 -14.23
C PRO A 8 3.58 -5.98 -13.75
N GLY A 9 3.74 -4.74 -13.31
CA GLY A 9 2.71 -3.86 -12.77
C GLY A 9 2.58 -3.92 -11.25
N SER A 10 2.11 -2.82 -10.65
CA SER A 10 1.93 -2.71 -9.18
C SER A 10 0.99 -3.77 -8.60
N LYS A 11 -0.01 -4.23 -9.38
CA LYS A 11 -0.94 -5.29 -8.95
C LYS A 11 -0.21 -6.56 -8.52
N GLU A 12 0.71 -7.05 -9.33
CA GLU A 12 1.51 -8.25 -9.04
C GLU A 12 2.43 -8.01 -7.85
N LEU A 13 3.10 -6.88 -7.82
CA LEU A 13 4.03 -6.54 -6.76
C LEU A 13 3.35 -6.41 -5.38
N ILE A 14 2.15 -5.81 -5.32
CA ILE A 14 1.36 -5.72 -4.08
C ILE A 14 0.94 -7.12 -3.62
N PHE A 15 0.58 -8.01 -4.54
CA PHE A 15 0.26 -9.40 -4.20
C PHE A 15 1.48 -10.12 -3.59
N GLN A 16 2.66 -9.91 -4.15
CA GLN A 16 3.90 -10.50 -3.63
C GLN A 16 4.24 -10.01 -2.22
N ILE A 17 4.02 -8.72 -1.91
CA ILE A 17 4.16 -8.22 -0.53
C ILE A 17 3.21 -8.96 0.40
N GLN A 18 1.95 -9.11 -0.01
CA GLN A 18 0.97 -9.82 0.79
C GLN A 18 1.36 -11.28 1.04
N MET A 19 1.95 -11.97 0.04
CA MET A 19 2.47 -13.33 0.20
C MET A 19 3.69 -13.39 1.13
N ALA A 20 4.59 -12.41 1.03
CA ALA A 20 5.84 -12.39 1.80
C ALA A 20 5.64 -12.11 3.30
N LEU A 21 4.49 -11.58 3.70
CA LEU A 21 4.23 -11.16 5.08
C LEU A 21 3.16 -12.01 5.75
N ASP A 22 3.48 -12.61 6.89
CA ASP A 22 2.48 -13.20 7.79
C ASP A 22 1.91 -12.12 8.72
N CYS A 23 0.79 -11.54 8.30
CA CYS A 23 0.16 -10.41 8.98
C CYS A 23 -1.32 -10.32 8.64
N ASP A 24 -2.10 -9.62 9.46
CA ASP A 24 -3.45 -9.22 9.12
C ASP A 24 -3.42 -7.99 8.18
N LEU A 25 -4.33 -7.97 7.21
CA LEU A 25 -4.47 -6.86 6.27
C LEU A 25 -5.52 -5.86 6.74
N LEU A 26 -5.16 -4.59 6.81
CA LEU A 26 -6.05 -3.46 7.06
C LEU A 26 -6.37 -2.77 5.73
N LEU A 27 -7.65 -2.62 5.41
CA LEU A 27 -8.09 -1.95 4.20
C LEU A 27 -9.08 -0.83 4.50
N PRO A 28 -8.84 0.39 4.02
CA PRO A 28 -9.87 1.42 3.99
C PRO A 28 -11.05 1.00 3.10
N SER A 29 -12.27 1.36 3.46
CA SER A 29 -13.45 1.21 2.60
C SER A 29 -14.00 2.60 2.25
N PRO A 30 -14.11 2.95 0.96
CA PRO A 30 -13.87 2.13 -0.24
C PRO A 30 -12.40 1.95 -0.59
N SER A 31 -12.09 0.86 -1.26
CA SER A 31 -10.73 0.51 -1.69
C SER A 31 -10.73 -0.14 -3.08
N TRP A 32 -9.57 -0.18 -3.72
CA TRP A 32 -9.46 -0.86 -5.00
C TRP A 32 -9.80 -2.34 -4.90
N VAL A 33 -10.64 -2.79 -5.82
CA VAL A 33 -11.28 -4.11 -5.82
C VAL A 33 -10.32 -5.31 -5.79
N SER A 34 -9.03 -5.13 -6.08
CA SER A 34 -8.08 -6.25 -6.15
C SER A 34 -7.38 -6.56 -4.82
N TYR A 35 -7.36 -5.65 -3.85
CA TYR A 35 -6.59 -5.88 -2.61
C TYR A 35 -7.14 -7.03 -1.78
N GLU A 36 -8.46 -7.06 -1.54
CA GLU A 36 -9.09 -8.12 -0.77
C GLU A 36 -9.04 -9.49 -1.45
N PRO A 37 -9.39 -9.65 -2.75
CA PRO A 37 -9.27 -10.94 -3.42
C PRO A 37 -7.85 -11.51 -3.39
N GLN A 38 -6.82 -10.67 -3.49
CA GLN A 38 -5.44 -11.11 -3.34
C GLN A 38 -5.18 -11.69 -1.94
N ALA A 39 -5.68 -11.02 -0.89
CA ALA A 39 -5.58 -11.51 0.48
C ALA A 39 -6.33 -12.85 0.67
N GLN A 40 -7.51 -12.99 0.06
CA GLN A 40 -8.32 -14.20 0.13
C GLN A 40 -7.62 -15.41 -0.53
N ILE A 41 -6.95 -15.23 -1.66
CA ILE A 41 -6.19 -16.29 -2.35
C ILE A 41 -5.15 -16.94 -1.42
N ILE A 42 -4.56 -16.16 -0.53
CA ILE A 42 -3.52 -16.62 0.41
C ILE A 42 -4.05 -16.81 1.84
N ASN A 43 -5.37 -16.86 2.02
CA ASN A 43 -6.04 -17.01 3.31
C ASN A 43 -5.66 -15.96 4.37
N LYS A 44 -5.32 -14.75 3.95
CA LYS A 44 -4.99 -13.64 4.84
C LYS A 44 -6.27 -13.03 5.43
N LYS A 45 -6.27 -12.74 6.73
CA LYS A 45 -7.38 -12.02 7.37
C LYS A 45 -7.41 -10.57 6.93
N VAL A 46 -8.59 -10.12 6.53
CA VAL A 46 -8.85 -8.73 6.14
C VAL A 46 -9.72 -8.05 7.18
N HIS A 47 -9.32 -6.84 7.59
CA HIS A 47 -10.06 -5.98 8.49
C HIS A 47 -10.37 -4.67 7.77
N TRP A 48 -11.63 -4.45 7.51
CA TRP A 48 -12.11 -3.22 6.87
C TRP A 48 -12.22 -2.09 7.88
N ILE A 49 -11.75 -0.92 7.47
CA ILE A 49 -11.87 0.34 8.23
C ILE A 49 -12.74 1.26 7.39
N ASN A 50 -13.97 1.51 7.87
CA ASN A 50 -14.94 2.24 7.08
C ASN A 50 -14.65 3.74 7.09
N ALA A 51 -14.53 4.33 5.90
CA ALA A 51 -14.71 5.74 5.68
C ALA A 51 -16.18 6.01 5.27
N SER A 52 -16.64 7.22 5.39
CA SER A 52 -18.01 7.62 5.07
C SER A 52 -18.07 8.77 4.08
N ALA A 53 -19.24 9.00 3.50
CA ALA A 53 -19.49 10.17 2.67
C ALA A 53 -19.30 11.48 3.45
N ASP A 54 -19.61 11.49 4.76
CA ASP A 54 -19.44 12.67 5.62
C ASP A 54 -17.98 13.07 5.79
N SER A 55 -17.05 12.10 5.71
CA SER A 55 -15.60 12.36 5.69
C SER A 55 -15.05 12.50 4.26
N ASN A 56 -15.91 12.66 3.26
CA ASN A 56 -15.53 12.67 1.85
C ASN A 56 -14.71 11.42 1.47
N TRP A 57 -15.06 10.27 2.02
CA TRP A 57 -14.39 8.98 1.84
C TRP A 57 -12.92 8.96 2.28
N HIS A 58 -12.51 9.91 3.12
CA HIS A 58 -11.21 9.87 3.76
C HIS A 58 -11.25 8.93 4.97
N LEU A 59 -10.26 8.08 5.07
CA LEU A 59 -9.99 7.40 6.33
C LEU A 59 -9.42 8.41 7.33
N ASN A 60 -9.88 8.39 8.58
CA ASN A 60 -9.30 9.19 9.65
C ASN A 60 -8.31 8.36 10.47
N PRO A 61 -7.23 8.96 11.00
CA PRO A 61 -6.29 8.27 11.88
C PRO A 61 -6.94 7.67 13.12
N GLU A 62 -8.00 8.29 13.64
CA GLU A 62 -8.78 7.82 14.79
C GLU A 62 -9.48 6.50 14.50
N ASP A 63 -10.04 6.31 13.31
CA ASP A 63 -10.68 5.07 12.87
C ASP A 63 -9.66 3.93 12.77
N LEU A 64 -8.46 4.25 12.29
CA LEU A 64 -7.33 3.31 12.27
C LEU A 64 -6.90 2.92 13.69
N ASP A 65 -6.77 3.89 14.61
CA ASP A 65 -6.40 3.63 16.02
C ASP A 65 -7.44 2.75 16.71
N GLU A 66 -8.72 3.03 16.53
CA GLU A 66 -9.80 2.21 17.08
C GLU A 66 -9.82 0.78 16.53
N SER A 67 -9.58 0.63 15.24
CA SER A 67 -9.49 -0.69 14.61
C SER A 67 -8.31 -1.47 15.17
N CYS A 68 -7.15 -0.85 15.29
CA CYS A 68 -5.97 -1.48 15.85
C CYS A 68 -6.13 -1.89 17.32
N LYS A 69 -6.85 -1.13 18.14
CA LYS A 69 -7.16 -1.50 19.54
C LYS A 69 -7.93 -2.81 19.66
N LYS A 70 -8.79 -3.10 18.68
CA LYS A 70 -9.65 -4.29 18.69
C LYS A 70 -8.94 -5.54 18.16
N LEU A 71 -7.82 -5.37 17.45
CA LEU A 71 -7.09 -6.45 16.81
C LEU A 71 -6.08 -7.09 17.75
N LYS A 72 -6.10 -8.43 17.81
CA LYS A 72 -5.15 -9.22 18.60
C LYS A 72 -3.86 -9.53 17.82
N SER A 73 -3.87 -9.39 16.49
CA SER A 73 -2.69 -9.68 15.68
C SER A 73 -1.56 -8.70 15.98
N VAL A 74 -0.35 -9.26 16.09
CA VAL A 74 0.86 -8.46 16.32
C VAL A 74 1.26 -7.75 15.03
N ASN A 75 1.31 -8.50 13.92
CA ASN A 75 1.75 -8.00 12.62
C ASN A 75 0.56 -7.47 11.82
N LYS A 76 0.67 -6.26 11.31
CA LYS A 76 -0.37 -5.59 10.52
C LYS A 76 0.23 -4.96 9.27
N LEU A 77 -0.47 -5.13 8.16
CA LEU A 77 -0.19 -4.46 6.90
C LEU A 77 -1.37 -3.55 6.56
N LEU A 78 -1.13 -2.28 6.36
CA LEU A 78 -2.12 -1.34 5.82
C LEU A 78 -1.81 -1.05 4.36
N ILE A 79 -2.80 -1.16 3.47
CA ILE A 79 -2.69 -0.62 2.12
C ILE A 79 -3.43 0.71 2.08
N LEU A 80 -2.69 1.78 1.87
CA LEU A 80 -3.20 3.14 1.77
C LEU A 80 -3.00 3.65 0.35
N ASN A 81 -4.08 3.67 -0.44
CA ASN A 81 -4.06 4.19 -1.81
C ASN A 81 -4.42 5.67 -1.79
N SER A 82 -3.50 6.53 -2.23
CA SER A 82 -3.70 7.99 -2.26
C SER A 82 -2.93 8.60 -3.43
N PRO A 83 -3.61 9.29 -4.36
CA PRO A 83 -5.07 9.42 -4.50
C PRO A 83 -5.79 8.08 -4.62
N ASN A 84 -7.00 7.97 -4.04
CA ASN A 84 -7.69 6.69 -3.87
C ASN A 84 -8.53 6.29 -5.10
N ASN A 85 -8.51 5.02 -5.42
CA ASN A 85 -9.46 4.38 -6.31
C ASN A 85 -10.44 3.53 -5.45
N PRO A 86 -11.77 3.83 -5.42
CA PRO A 86 -12.53 4.55 -6.45
C PRO A 86 -12.89 6.01 -6.13
N SER A 87 -12.64 6.53 -4.94
CA SER A 87 -13.19 7.81 -4.50
C SER A 87 -12.55 9.04 -5.17
N GLY A 88 -11.34 8.92 -5.69
CA GLY A 88 -10.57 10.04 -6.25
C GLY A 88 -10.03 11.02 -5.18
N THR A 89 -10.18 10.69 -3.91
CA THR A 89 -9.77 11.56 -2.79
C THR A 89 -8.34 11.30 -2.38
N THR A 90 -7.68 12.33 -1.84
CA THR A 90 -6.33 12.27 -1.30
C THR A 90 -6.37 12.36 0.22
N HIS A 91 -5.73 11.46 0.93
CA HIS A 91 -5.72 11.48 2.39
C HIS A 91 -4.93 12.67 2.92
N GLY A 92 -5.58 13.53 3.73
CA GLY A 92 -5.01 14.79 4.17
C GLY A 92 -4.17 14.73 5.45
N ASN A 93 -4.52 13.88 6.42
CA ASN A 93 -3.84 13.82 7.73
C ASN A 93 -2.75 12.73 7.78
N LEU A 94 -1.74 12.83 6.91
CA LEU A 94 -0.65 11.83 6.82
C LEU A 94 0.16 11.72 8.11
N GLU A 95 0.37 12.83 8.82
CA GLU A 95 1.07 12.82 10.12
C GLU A 95 0.29 12.04 11.18
N GLY A 96 -1.04 12.19 11.19
CA GLY A 96 -1.91 11.38 12.06
C GLY A 96 -1.81 9.88 11.76
N PHE A 97 -1.82 9.50 10.49
CA PHE A 97 -1.60 8.11 10.08
C PHE A 97 -0.24 7.60 10.53
N ALA A 98 0.82 8.36 10.30
CA ALA A 98 2.17 8.01 10.73
C ALA A 98 2.26 7.77 12.24
N ARG A 99 1.63 8.64 13.04
CA ARG A 99 1.58 8.50 14.50
C ARG A 99 0.91 7.19 14.93
N VAL A 100 -0.24 6.86 14.34
CA VAL A 100 -0.95 5.61 14.64
C VAL A 100 -0.16 4.40 14.16
N ALA A 101 0.39 4.47 12.95
CA ALA A 101 1.20 3.39 12.39
C ALA A 101 2.44 3.09 13.25
N LYS A 102 3.14 4.10 13.73
CA LYS A 102 4.26 3.97 14.68
C LYS A 102 3.83 3.32 15.98
N LYS A 103 2.71 3.75 16.55
CA LYS A 103 2.17 3.20 17.81
C LYS A 103 1.92 1.70 17.75
N TYR A 104 1.46 1.18 16.61
CA TYR A 104 1.11 -0.23 16.43
C TYR A 104 2.09 -1.00 15.54
N ASN A 105 3.22 -0.40 15.20
CA ASN A 105 4.24 -0.97 14.30
C ASN A 105 3.65 -1.53 13.01
N ILE A 106 2.80 -0.74 12.33
CA ILE A 106 2.12 -1.14 11.09
C ILE A 106 3.08 -0.97 9.91
N ILE A 107 3.22 -1.99 9.09
CA ILE A 107 3.85 -1.84 7.76
C ILE A 107 2.80 -1.25 6.82
N ILE A 108 3.18 -0.24 6.04
CA ILE A 108 2.27 0.42 5.11
C ILE A 108 2.75 0.21 3.67
N ILE A 109 1.84 -0.22 2.80
CA ILE A 109 1.98 -0.03 1.36
C ILE A 109 1.31 1.29 1.03
N ALA A 110 2.08 2.31 0.72
CA ALA A 110 1.59 3.55 0.13
C ALA A 110 1.43 3.31 -1.39
N ASP A 111 0.21 2.97 -1.83
CA ASP A 111 -0.07 2.81 -3.26
C ASP A 111 -0.29 4.18 -3.89
N GLU A 112 0.80 4.72 -4.42
CA GLU A 112 0.91 6.07 -4.98
C GLU A 112 0.82 6.05 -6.52
N ILE A 113 0.17 5.02 -7.08
CA ILE A 113 0.05 4.85 -8.54
C ILE A 113 -0.62 6.04 -9.25
N TYR A 114 -1.38 6.86 -8.52
CA TYR A 114 -2.04 8.06 -9.00
C TYR A 114 -1.39 9.37 -8.55
N ALA A 115 -0.26 9.34 -7.84
CA ALA A 115 0.39 10.54 -7.27
C ALA A 115 0.67 11.63 -8.32
N GLU A 116 1.17 11.24 -9.49
CA GLU A 116 1.46 12.15 -10.60
C GLU A 116 0.20 12.73 -11.28
N LEU A 117 -0.99 12.26 -10.90
CA LEU A 117 -2.27 12.77 -11.37
C LEU A 117 -2.95 13.69 -10.34
N ASP A 118 -2.22 14.11 -9.32
CA ASP A 118 -2.69 15.17 -8.43
C ASP A 118 -2.59 16.53 -9.13
N PHE A 119 -3.74 17.10 -9.48
CA PHE A 119 -3.83 18.37 -10.19
C PHE A 119 -3.68 19.59 -9.28
N THR A 120 -3.61 19.39 -7.97
CA THR A 120 -3.39 20.50 -7.02
C THR A 120 -1.91 20.88 -6.92
N GLY A 121 -1.01 19.94 -7.21
CA GLY A 121 0.43 20.09 -7.00
C GLY A 121 0.86 20.04 -5.53
N GLU A 122 -0.06 19.64 -4.64
CA GLU A 122 0.18 19.60 -3.18
C GLU A 122 0.37 18.16 -2.65
N TYR A 123 0.42 17.16 -3.54
CA TYR A 123 0.60 15.79 -3.15
C TYR A 123 1.83 15.58 -2.25
N LYS A 124 1.65 14.83 -1.19
CA LYS A 124 2.73 14.41 -0.29
C LYS A 124 2.67 12.91 -0.07
N SER A 125 3.81 12.26 -0.17
CA SER A 125 3.95 10.85 0.19
C SER A 125 3.92 10.68 1.71
N LEU A 126 3.36 9.55 2.16
CA LEU A 126 3.39 9.17 3.57
C LEU A 126 4.83 8.98 4.10
N THR A 127 5.78 8.70 3.22
CA THR A 127 7.20 8.56 3.58
C THR A 127 7.83 9.83 4.16
N HIS A 128 7.21 11.00 4.01
CA HIS A 128 7.64 12.21 4.73
C HIS A 128 7.48 12.11 6.26
N PHE A 129 6.55 11.27 6.72
CA PHE A 129 6.21 11.15 8.15
C PHE A 129 6.54 9.78 8.74
N TYR A 130 6.57 8.72 7.91
CA TYR A 130 6.82 7.34 8.34
C TYR A 130 7.66 6.57 7.32
N PRO A 131 8.91 7.03 7.03
CA PRO A 131 9.74 6.39 6.01
C PRO A 131 10.15 4.96 6.37
N GLU A 132 10.41 4.66 7.65
CA GLU A 132 11.03 3.43 8.12
C GLU A 132 10.18 2.16 7.89
N ASN A 133 8.86 2.28 7.81
CA ASN A 133 7.93 1.16 7.62
C ASN A 133 6.94 1.40 6.47
N THR A 134 7.27 2.27 5.52
CA THR A 134 6.42 2.53 4.35
C THR A 134 7.10 2.07 3.08
N ILE A 135 6.43 1.16 2.36
CA ILE A 135 6.81 0.70 1.02
C ILE A 135 6.00 1.51 0.01
N ILE A 136 6.66 2.19 -0.93
CA ILE A 136 5.96 2.92 -2.00
C ILE A 136 5.70 1.95 -3.15
N SER A 137 4.43 1.87 -3.58
CA SER A 137 4.00 1.21 -4.80
C SER A 137 3.65 2.25 -5.86
N SER A 138 4.24 2.13 -7.05
CA SER A 138 4.01 3.03 -8.17
C SER A 138 4.19 2.31 -9.51
N GLY A 139 4.23 3.05 -10.61
CA GLY A 139 4.45 2.50 -11.95
C GLY A 139 3.99 3.44 -13.07
N LEU A 140 4.09 2.98 -14.30
CA LEU A 140 3.81 3.77 -15.49
C LEU A 140 2.35 3.68 -15.98
N SER A 141 1.54 2.83 -15.36
CA SER A 141 0.22 2.48 -15.89
C SER A 141 -0.76 3.64 -15.99
N LYS A 142 -0.66 4.65 -15.10
CA LYS A 142 -1.67 5.70 -14.95
C LYS A 142 -1.22 7.02 -15.54
N TRP A 143 -0.23 7.65 -14.94
CA TRP A 143 0.19 9.00 -15.29
C TRP A 143 0.74 9.13 -16.73
N CYS A 144 1.36 8.10 -17.29
CA CYS A 144 1.83 8.11 -18.68
C CYS A 144 1.01 7.22 -19.63
N GLY A 145 -0.13 6.69 -19.16
CA GLY A 145 -1.03 5.88 -19.99
C GLY A 145 -0.44 4.55 -20.47
N ALA A 146 0.66 4.08 -19.88
CA ALA A 146 1.40 2.89 -20.32
C ALA A 146 0.96 1.60 -19.59
N GLY A 147 -0.33 1.45 -19.27
CA GLY A 147 -0.85 0.30 -18.56
C GLY A 147 -0.58 -1.05 -19.22
N GLY A 148 -0.51 -1.07 -20.55
CA GLY A 148 -0.19 -2.26 -21.34
C GLY A 148 1.28 -2.71 -21.22
N TRP A 149 2.19 -1.82 -20.84
CA TRP A 149 3.62 -2.15 -20.67
C TRP A 149 3.90 -2.98 -19.42
N ARG A 150 2.92 -3.10 -18.52
CA ARG A 150 3.04 -3.90 -17.28
C ARG A 150 4.27 -3.55 -16.45
N LEU A 151 4.59 -2.27 -16.27
CA LEU A 151 5.70 -1.82 -15.46
C LEU A 151 5.20 -1.19 -14.15
N GLY A 152 5.50 -1.86 -13.04
CA GLY A 152 5.30 -1.37 -11.68
C GLY A 152 6.59 -1.35 -10.90
N THR A 153 6.63 -0.56 -9.83
CA THR A 153 7.78 -0.42 -8.96
C THR A 153 7.37 -0.53 -7.50
N LEU A 154 8.25 -1.10 -6.68
CA LEU A 154 8.22 -0.99 -5.22
C LEU A 154 9.52 -0.34 -4.76
N THR A 155 9.42 0.66 -3.91
CA THR A 155 10.57 1.27 -3.24
C THR A 155 10.51 0.94 -1.76
N PHE A 156 11.60 0.37 -1.24
CA PHE A 156 11.71 -0.12 0.13
C PHE A 156 12.61 0.77 0.99
N PRO A 157 12.25 1.02 2.24
CA PRO A 157 13.20 1.51 3.22
C PRO A 157 14.17 0.40 3.62
N LYS A 158 15.33 0.77 4.16
CA LYS A 158 16.37 -0.19 4.58
C LYS A 158 15.88 -1.16 5.65
N GLU A 159 15.02 -0.71 6.53
CA GLU A 159 14.43 -1.46 7.64
C GLU A 159 13.58 -2.64 7.15
N LEU A 160 13.03 -2.55 5.93
CA LEU A 160 12.21 -3.58 5.31
C LEU A 160 12.93 -4.37 4.20
N SER A 161 14.26 -4.37 4.19
CA SER A 161 15.07 -5.10 3.20
C SER A 161 14.77 -6.60 3.17
N TYR A 162 14.41 -7.20 4.30
CA TYR A 162 14.04 -8.61 4.39
C TYR A 162 12.79 -8.96 3.56
N ILE A 163 11.83 -8.04 3.46
CA ILE A 163 10.64 -8.21 2.59
C ILE A 163 11.07 -8.15 1.12
N LYS A 164 11.93 -7.20 0.78
CA LYS A 164 12.49 -7.06 -0.57
C LYS A 164 13.17 -8.35 -1.04
N ASP A 165 13.95 -8.99 -0.16
CA ASP A 165 14.64 -10.22 -0.49
C ASP A 165 13.66 -11.39 -0.70
N SER A 166 12.62 -11.47 0.13
CA SER A 166 11.52 -12.44 -0.06
C SER A 166 10.81 -12.24 -1.40
N ILE A 167 10.53 -11.01 -1.78
CA ILE A 167 9.88 -10.71 -3.07
C ILE A 167 10.80 -11.07 -4.24
N ARG A 168 12.11 -10.81 -4.15
CA ARG A 168 13.07 -11.24 -5.18
C ARG A 168 13.04 -12.75 -5.38
N THR A 169 12.95 -13.51 -4.30
CA THR A 169 12.81 -14.97 -4.36
C THR A 169 11.48 -15.36 -5.02
N ILE A 170 10.37 -14.78 -4.62
CA ILE A 170 9.06 -15.03 -5.23
C ILE A 170 9.10 -14.70 -6.73
N ALA A 171 9.66 -13.54 -7.09
CA ALA A 171 9.75 -13.09 -8.47
C ALA A 171 10.59 -14.03 -9.34
N SER A 172 11.71 -14.55 -8.83
CA SER A 172 12.57 -15.48 -9.58
C SER A 172 11.87 -16.79 -9.94
N GLU A 173 10.85 -17.18 -9.16
CA GLU A 173 10.10 -18.42 -9.35
C GLU A 173 8.74 -18.22 -10.04
N THR A 174 8.34 -16.97 -10.29
CA THR A 174 6.99 -16.68 -10.81
C THR A 174 6.99 -15.94 -12.15
N PHE A 175 7.91 -14.99 -12.38
CA PHE A 175 8.04 -14.32 -13.65
C PHE A 175 9.50 -13.94 -13.93
N THR A 176 9.88 -13.89 -15.21
CA THR A 176 11.27 -13.73 -15.64
C THR A 176 11.59 -12.35 -16.21
N SER A 177 10.58 -11.56 -16.56
CA SER A 177 10.79 -10.23 -17.16
C SER A 177 9.59 -9.31 -16.98
N VAL A 178 9.89 -8.02 -16.96
CA VAL A 178 8.94 -6.96 -17.31
C VAL A 178 8.98 -6.82 -18.83
N SER A 179 7.85 -6.81 -19.48
CA SER A 179 7.74 -6.72 -20.93
C SER A 179 8.35 -5.43 -21.49
#